data_ec1e60d20faf80fcd025110c5790eae1
#
_entry.id   ec1e60d20faf80fcd025110c5790eae1
#
_cell.length_a   1.000
_cell.length_b   1.000
_cell.length_c   1.000
_cell.angle_alpha   90.00
_cell.angle_beta   90.00
_cell.angle_gamma   90.00
#
_symmetry.space_group_name_H-M   'P 1'
#
loop_
_entity.id
_entity.type
_entity.pdbx_description
1 polymer ?
#
loop_
_entity_poly.entity_id
_entity_poly.type
_entity_poly.pdbx_seq_one_letter_code
_entity_poly.pdbx_strand_id
1 'polypeptide(L)'
;MILLLDTSTPLCKLQLIDGDNVFLHEWQADRQLAKGLLAYVRDRLAEHNKTFSDISGIGVMTGPGSFTGLRIGITVLDTLADANGVPIVGETGEHWQANALRRLKNGENDQLVLPLYGREATITVPRK
;
A
#
# COMPACT_ATOMS: atom_id res chain seq x y z
N MET A 1 -9.61 -10.67 -3.28
CA MET A 1 -8.70 -9.81 -4.06
C MET A 1 -7.68 -9.15 -3.14
N ILE A 2 -6.44 -9.15 -3.55
CA ILE A 2 -5.37 -8.51 -2.79
C ILE A 2 -4.96 -7.23 -3.49
N LEU A 3 -4.70 -6.19 -2.70
CA LEU A 3 -4.31 -4.88 -3.19
C LEU A 3 -2.89 -4.58 -2.73
N LEU A 4 -2.00 -4.22 -3.67
CA LEU A 4 -0.63 -3.82 -3.35
C LEU A 4 -0.41 -2.41 -3.88
N LEU A 5 0.12 -1.52 -3.04
CA LEU A 5 0.28 -0.11 -3.39
C LEU A 5 1.69 0.40 -3.11
N ASP A 6 2.23 1.15 -4.05
CA ASP A 6 3.53 1.79 -3.91
C ASP A 6 3.39 3.28 -4.23
N THR A 7 3.56 4.13 -3.23
CA THR A 7 3.54 5.57 -3.38
C THR A 7 4.90 6.19 -3.03
N SER A 8 5.96 5.40 -3.19
CA SER A 8 7.31 5.88 -2.87
C SER A 8 7.84 6.91 -3.85
N THR A 9 7.22 7.04 -5.02
CA THR A 9 7.58 8.04 -6.02
C THR A 9 6.30 8.75 -6.47
N PRO A 10 6.41 9.87 -7.22
CA PRO A 10 5.21 10.55 -7.74
C PRO A 10 4.36 9.69 -8.65
N LEU A 11 4.94 8.62 -9.22
CA LEU A 11 4.16 7.67 -9.99
C LEU A 11 3.58 6.63 -9.04
N CYS A 12 2.29 6.71 -8.78
CA CYS A 12 1.60 5.78 -7.91
C CYS A 12 1.38 4.48 -8.66
N LYS A 13 1.80 3.37 -8.07
CA LYS A 13 1.67 2.05 -8.69
C LYS A 13 0.74 1.18 -7.86
N LEU A 14 -0.30 0.68 -8.50
CA LEU A 14 -1.30 -0.15 -7.87
C LEU A 14 -1.36 -1.50 -8.56
N GLN A 15 -1.37 -2.57 -7.76
CA GLN A 15 -1.51 -3.90 -8.29
C GLN A 15 -2.69 -4.57 -7.62
N LEU A 16 -3.58 -5.12 -8.43
CA LEU A 16 -4.75 -5.84 -7.93
C LEU A 16 -4.61 -7.30 -8.33
N ILE A 17 -4.74 -8.20 -7.38
CA ILE A 17 -4.54 -9.62 -7.61
C ILE A 17 -5.82 -10.37 -7.25
N ASP A 18 -6.40 -11.03 -8.23
CA ASP A 18 -7.63 -11.78 -8.08
C ASP A 18 -7.37 -13.21 -8.57
N GLY A 19 -7.02 -14.10 -7.65
CA GLY A 19 -6.63 -15.45 -7.99
C GLY A 19 -5.35 -15.42 -8.82
N ASP A 20 -5.42 -15.92 -10.06
CA ASP A 20 -4.28 -15.93 -10.96
C ASP A 20 -4.18 -14.67 -11.81
N ASN A 21 -5.16 -13.78 -11.69
CA ASN A 21 -5.19 -12.56 -12.49
C ASN A 21 -4.48 -11.44 -11.75
N VAL A 22 -3.57 -10.75 -12.46
CA VAL A 22 -2.84 -9.63 -11.89
C VAL A 22 -3.07 -8.41 -12.77
N PHE A 23 -3.59 -7.34 -12.19
CA PHE A 23 -3.87 -6.10 -12.91
C PHE A 23 -2.95 -5.00 -12.41
N LEU A 24 -2.15 -4.42 -13.31
CA LEU A 24 -1.19 -3.37 -12.96
C LEU A 24 -1.73 -2.03 -13.42
N HIS A 25 -1.73 -1.06 -12.52
CA HIS A 25 -2.18 0.30 -12.81
C HIS A 25 -1.13 1.29 -12.34
N GLU A 26 -0.95 2.36 -13.11
CA GLU A 26 -0.03 3.43 -12.75
C GLU A 26 -0.73 4.76 -12.92
N TRP A 27 -0.42 5.69 -12.05
CA TRP A 27 -1.02 7.01 -12.05
C TRP A 27 0.02 8.04 -11.64
N GLN A 28 0.27 9.00 -12.53
CA GLN A 28 1.18 10.09 -12.21
C GLN A 28 0.43 11.06 -11.31
N ALA A 29 0.40 10.75 -10.02
CA ALA A 29 -0.43 11.48 -9.06
C ALA A 29 0.12 12.84 -8.70
N ASP A 30 1.45 12.96 -8.63
CA ASP A 30 2.11 14.18 -8.23
C ASP A 30 1.47 14.76 -6.97
N ARG A 31 0.94 15.98 -7.03
CA ARG A 31 0.34 16.64 -5.87
C ARG A 31 -1.10 16.23 -5.61
N GLN A 32 -1.67 15.38 -6.47
CA GLN A 32 -3.07 14.98 -6.32
C GLN A 32 -3.23 13.71 -5.49
N LEU A 33 -2.13 13.13 -5.02
CA LEU A 33 -2.19 11.85 -4.34
C LEU A 33 -3.12 11.87 -3.13
N ALA A 34 -2.95 12.85 -2.25
CA ALA A 34 -3.76 12.90 -1.03
C ALA A 34 -5.25 13.04 -1.32
N LYS A 35 -5.60 13.89 -2.30
CA LYS A 35 -6.98 14.13 -2.62
C LYS A 35 -7.60 12.99 -3.39
N GLY A 36 -6.85 12.31 -4.25
CA GLY A 36 -7.38 11.40 -5.23
C GLY A 36 -7.15 9.92 -5.00
N LEU A 37 -6.30 9.54 -4.04
CA LEU A 37 -5.90 8.13 -3.93
C LEU A 37 -7.08 7.19 -3.68
N LEU A 38 -7.94 7.53 -2.74
CA LEU A 38 -9.04 6.63 -2.41
C LEU A 38 -9.99 6.46 -3.60
N ALA A 39 -10.29 7.57 -4.29
CA ALA A 39 -11.13 7.52 -5.49
C ALA A 39 -10.44 6.76 -6.61
N TYR A 40 -9.12 6.91 -6.74
CA TYR A 40 -8.36 6.19 -7.76
C TYR A 40 -8.48 4.67 -7.54
N VAL A 41 -8.28 4.23 -6.30
CA VAL A 41 -8.39 2.80 -5.97
C VAL A 41 -9.81 2.31 -6.24
N ARG A 42 -10.81 3.08 -5.80
CA ARG A 42 -12.21 2.73 -6.03
C ARG A 42 -12.50 2.54 -7.52
N ASP A 43 -12.03 3.48 -8.35
CA ASP A 43 -12.29 3.45 -9.78
C ASP A 43 -11.57 2.31 -10.47
N ARG A 44 -10.34 1.99 -10.03
CA ARG A 44 -9.61 0.85 -10.60
C ARG A 44 -10.27 -0.47 -10.23
N LEU A 45 -10.77 -0.57 -9.01
CA LEU A 45 -11.53 -1.76 -8.61
C LEU A 45 -12.79 -1.91 -9.46
N ALA A 46 -13.49 -0.80 -9.69
CA ALA A 46 -14.73 -0.82 -10.48
C ALA A 46 -14.48 -1.31 -11.91
N GLU A 47 -13.31 -1.03 -12.48
CA GLU A 47 -12.97 -1.51 -13.82
C GLU A 47 -12.96 -3.03 -13.90
N HIS A 48 -12.78 -3.69 -12.77
CA HIS A 48 -12.75 -5.15 -12.69
C HIS A 48 -13.99 -5.70 -12.01
N ASN A 49 -15.04 -4.88 -11.91
CA ASN A 49 -16.31 -5.24 -11.29
C ASN A 49 -16.15 -5.58 -9.80
N LYS A 50 -15.25 -4.86 -9.14
CA LYS A 50 -14.98 -5.06 -7.70
C LYS A 50 -15.21 -3.77 -6.94
N THR A 51 -15.40 -3.92 -5.63
CA THR A 51 -15.54 -2.79 -4.70
C THR A 51 -14.56 -2.95 -3.56
N PHE A 52 -14.51 -2.00 -2.65
CA PHE A 52 -13.63 -2.10 -1.48
C PHE A 52 -13.93 -3.36 -0.67
N SER A 53 -15.18 -3.79 -0.62
CA SER A 53 -15.54 -4.97 0.17
C SER A 53 -14.99 -6.28 -0.40
N ASP A 54 -14.52 -6.25 -1.64
CA ASP A 54 -13.92 -7.44 -2.25
C ASP A 54 -12.43 -7.59 -1.88
N ILE A 55 -11.84 -6.59 -1.24
CA ILE A 55 -10.46 -6.65 -0.82
C ILE A 55 -10.33 -7.57 0.38
N SER A 56 -9.44 -8.56 0.29
CA SER A 56 -9.22 -9.52 1.36
C SER A 56 -7.86 -9.35 2.06
N GLY A 57 -6.99 -8.55 1.51
CA GLY A 57 -5.68 -8.27 2.10
C GLY A 57 -5.02 -7.13 1.38
N ILE A 58 -4.16 -6.41 2.10
CA ILE A 58 -3.49 -5.21 1.59
C ILE A 58 -2.00 -5.30 1.87
N GLY A 59 -1.19 -5.01 0.86
CA GLY A 59 0.25 -4.85 1.03
C GLY A 59 0.66 -3.45 0.60
N VAL A 60 1.54 -2.82 1.34
CA VAL A 60 1.96 -1.47 1.03
C VAL A 60 3.48 -1.33 1.14
N MET A 61 4.07 -0.62 0.18
CA MET A 61 5.49 -0.31 0.18
C MET A 61 5.74 0.74 1.25
N THR A 62 6.69 0.47 2.15
CA THR A 62 6.95 1.36 3.29
C THR A 62 8.15 2.28 3.06
N GLY A 63 8.90 2.07 2.00
CA GLY A 63 10.05 2.91 1.70
C GLY A 63 11.30 2.08 1.41
N PRO A 64 12.41 2.74 1.16
CA PRO A 64 12.58 4.19 1.17
C PRO A 64 11.92 4.86 -0.03
N GLY A 65 11.73 6.16 0.07
CA GLY A 65 11.13 6.92 -1.02
C GLY A 65 10.62 8.27 -0.52
N SER A 66 9.72 8.87 -1.30
CA SER A 66 9.14 10.16 -0.95
C SER A 66 8.44 10.10 0.40
N PHE A 67 8.91 10.92 1.34
CA PHE A 67 8.33 11.01 2.68
C PHE A 67 6.84 11.29 2.63
N THR A 68 6.44 12.31 1.87
CA THR A 68 5.05 12.70 1.76
C THR A 68 4.21 11.61 1.09
N GLY A 69 4.69 11.07 -0.03
CA GLY A 69 3.98 10.02 -0.74
C GLY A 69 3.75 8.78 0.09
N LEU A 70 4.79 8.33 0.79
CA LEU A 70 4.69 7.15 1.63
C LEU A 70 3.68 7.34 2.74
N ARG A 71 3.70 8.50 3.40
CA ARG A 71 2.74 8.77 4.48
C ARG A 71 1.32 8.74 3.98
N ILE A 72 1.06 9.35 2.83
CA ILE A 72 -0.29 9.40 2.27
C ILE A 72 -0.77 7.98 1.95
N GLY A 73 0.03 7.23 1.21
CA GLY A 73 -0.37 5.88 0.80
C GLY A 73 -0.61 4.96 1.98
N ILE A 74 0.32 4.96 2.92
CA ILE A 74 0.24 4.09 4.09
C ILE A 74 -0.97 4.46 4.95
N THR A 75 -1.19 5.77 5.20
CA THR A 75 -2.31 6.21 6.02
C THR A 75 -3.64 5.82 5.40
N VAL A 76 -3.79 6.03 4.10
CA VAL A 76 -5.04 5.68 3.41
C VAL A 76 -5.28 4.17 3.48
N LEU A 77 -4.25 3.37 3.27
CA LEU A 77 -4.42 1.91 3.27
C LEU A 77 -4.60 1.35 4.68
N ASP A 78 -3.94 1.93 5.69
CA ASP A 78 -4.20 1.53 7.07
C ASP A 78 -5.66 1.76 7.42
N THR A 79 -6.20 2.91 7.02
CA THR A 79 -7.60 3.24 7.27
C THR A 79 -8.53 2.28 6.54
N LEU A 80 -8.22 1.96 5.29
CA LEU A 80 -9.02 1.07 4.49
C LEU A 80 -9.00 -0.35 5.07
N ALA A 81 -7.84 -0.83 5.50
CA ALA A 81 -7.71 -2.15 6.09
C ALA A 81 -8.52 -2.25 7.38
N ASP A 82 -8.45 -1.21 8.21
CA ASP A 82 -9.19 -1.17 9.46
C ASP A 82 -10.69 -1.15 9.20
N ALA A 83 -11.13 -0.31 8.28
CA ALA A 83 -12.55 -0.20 7.94
C ALA A 83 -13.11 -1.51 7.39
N ASN A 84 -12.33 -2.24 6.62
CA ASN A 84 -12.77 -3.50 6.02
C ASN A 84 -12.51 -4.72 6.91
N GLY A 85 -11.75 -4.54 7.98
CA GLY A 85 -11.41 -5.68 8.85
C GLY A 85 -10.51 -6.69 8.17
N VAL A 86 -9.59 -6.24 7.29
CA VAL A 86 -8.70 -7.14 6.56
C VAL A 86 -7.25 -6.92 6.96
N PRO A 87 -6.39 -7.93 6.77
CA PRO A 87 -4.98 -7.77 7.13
C PRO A 87 -4.25 -6.79 6.21
N ILE A 88 -3.28 -6.11 6.79
CA ILE A 88 -2.38 -5.23 6.05
C ILE A 88 -0.95 -5.55 6.46
N VAL A 89 -0.04 -5.63 5.48
CA VAL A 89 1.37 -5.84 5.74
C VAL A 89 2.19 -4.77 5.02
N GLY A 90 3.26 -4.30 5.66
CA GLY A 90 4.19 -3.36 5.07
C GLY A 90 5.47 -4.07 4.71
N GLU A 91 6.01 -3.77 3.53
CA GLU A 91 7.25 -4.38 3.08
C GLU A 91 8.09 -3.36 2.34
N THR A 92 9.37 -3.64 2.20
CA THR A 92 10.31 -2.75 1.57
C THR A 92 11.24 -3.53 0.65
N GLY A 93 11.95 -2.81 -0.21
CA GLY A 93 12.95 -3.44 -1.07
C GLY A 93 12.42 -3.87 -2.41
N GLU A 94 13.34 -4.44 -3.18
CA GLU A 94 13.07 -4.80 -4.56
C GLU A 94 12.00 -5.87 -4.72
N HIS A 95 11.88 -6.77 -3.75
CA HIS A 95 10.93 -7.87 -3.82
C HIS A 95 9.76 -7.69 -2.87
N TRP A 96 9.39 -6.44 -2.62
CA TRP A 96 8.36 -6.15 -1.62
C TRP A 96 7.00 -6.76 -1.96
N GLN A 97 6.62 -6.80 -3.24
CA GLN A 97 5.32 -7.36 -3.63
C GLN A 97 5.26 -8.86 -3.32
N ALA A 98 6.31 -9.59 -3.70
CA ALA A 98 6.36 -11.02 -3.45
C ALA A 98 6.34 -11.31 -1.96
N ASN A 99 7.08 -10.52 -1.18
CA ASN A 99 7.14 -10.68 0.25
C ASN A 99 5.79 -10.39 0.90
N ALA A 100 5.12 -9.32 0.45
CA ALA A 100 3.80 -8.97 0.98
C ALA A 100 2.78 -10.06 0.69
N LEU A 101 2.79 -10.60 -0.54
CA LEU A 101 1.88 -11.67 -0.90
C LEU A 101 2.11 -12.90 -0.04
N ARG A 102 3.37 -13.28 0.16
CA ARG A 102 3.69 -14.44 0.97
C ARG A 102 3.19 -14.26 2.40
N ARG A 103 3.40 -13.09 2.97
CA ARG A 103 2.97 -12.81 4.34
C ARG A 103 1.45 -12.85 4.46
N LEU A 104 0.74 -12.26 3.49
CA LEU A 104 -0.73 -12.28 3.50
C LEU A 104 -1.26 -13.70 3.36
N LYS A 105 -0.63 -14.53 2.51
CA LYS A 105 -1.05 -15.91 2.36
C LYS A 105 -0.80 -16.73 3.63
N ASN A 106 0.19 -16.32 4.41
CA ASN A 106 0.50 -17.00 5.67
C ASN A 106 -0.37 -16.48 6.82
N GLY A 107 -1.29 -15.58 6.55
CA GLY A 107 -2.19 -15.07 7.58
C GLY A 107 -1.60 -13.96 8.44
N GLU A 108 -0.50 -13.36 8.01
CA GLU A 108 0.12 -12.29 8.79
C GLU A 108 -0.66 -10.98 8.65
N ASN A 109 -0.64 -10.19 9.70
CA ASN A 109 -1.31 -8.91 9.72
C ASN A 109 -0.52 -7.97 10.64
N ASP A 110 0.04 -6.92 10.06
CA ASP A 110 0.77 -5.92 10.86
C ASP A 110 -0.18 -5.00 11.61
N GLN A 111 -1.45 -4.99 11.22
CA GLN A 111 -2.52 -4.18 11.79
C GLN A 111 -2.34 -2.69 11.55
N LEU A 112 -1.16 -2.16 11.77
CA LEU A 112 -0.82 -0.77 11.52
C LEU A 112 0.56 -0.76 10.88
N VAL A 113 0.64 -0.22 9.67
CA VAL A 113 1.91 -0.08 8.96
C VAL A 113 2.40 1.34 9.13
N LEU A 114 3.70 1.48 9.37
CA LEU A 114 4.35 2.79 9.50
C LEU A 114 5.37 2.96 8.39
N PRO A 115 5.57 4.18 7.91
CA PRO A 115 6.56 4.41 6.85
C PRO A 115 7.98 4.22 7.37
N LEU A 116 8.83 3.72 6.48
CA LEU A 116 10.25 3.58 6.76
C LEU A 116 10.94 4.78 6.15
N TYR A 117 11.40 5.72 6.97
CA TYR A 117 12.05 6.91 6.49
C TYR A 117 13.53 6.65 6.39
N GLY A 118 14.05 6.67 5.22
CA GLY A 118 15.42 6.44 4.89
C GLY A 118 16.40 6.38 5.97
N ARG A 119 16.78 7.45 6.58
CA ARG A 119 17.73 7.46 7.59
C ARG A 119 17.24 7.67 8.91
N GLU A 120 16.01 7.66 9.12
CA GLU A 120 15.51 7.97 10.30
C GLU A 120 15.81 7.03 11.27
N ALA A 121 16.04 5.88 10.84
CA ALA A 121 16.40 4.89 11.75
C ALA A 121 17.52 5.27 12.60
N THR A 122 18.25 6.24 12.19
CA THR A 122 19.38 6.61 12.97
C THR A 122 19.04 7.55 13.98
N ILE A 123 18.01 8.18 13.82
CA ILE A 123 17.68 9.18 14.61
C ILE A 123 17.22 8.83 15.82
N THR A 124 17.02 8.30 15.87
CA THR A 124 16.54 8.12 16.85
C THR A 124 17.05 8.13 17.94
N VAL A 125 17.44 8.37 17.87
CA VAL A 125 17.78 8.25 18.67
C VAL A 125 18.06 8.76 19.57
N PRO A 126 18.05 8.92 19.75
CA PRO A 126 18.22 9.24 20.49
C PRO A 126 18.43 9.79 21.31
N ARG A 127 18.50 9.98 21.08
CA ARG A 127 18.62 10.48 21.51
C ARG A 127 18.58 10.73 22.50
N LYS A 128 18.60 10.65 22.72
CA LYS A 128 18.55 10.89 23.46
C LYS A 128 18.62 11.23 23.84
#